data_be265500054af495806844e38dfc8246
#
_entry.id   be265500054af495806844e38dfc8246
#
_cell.length_a   1.000
_cell.length_b   1.000
_cell.length_c   1.000
_cell.angle_alpha   90.00
_cell.angle_beta   90.00
_cell.angle_gamma   90.00
#
_symmetry.space_group_name_H-M   'P 1'
#
loop_
_entity.id
_entity.type
_entity.pdbx_description
1 polymer ?
#
loop_
_entity_poly.entity_id
_entity_poly.type
_entity_poly.pdbx_seq_one_letter_code
_entity_poly.pdbx_strand_id
1 'polypeptide(L)' 'MIKCCLKQLLKEHGLSQKELCIMIKARPSTICDLCNNNSDNIKISLIENICNVLHCEISDVFVIK' A
#
# COMPACT_ATOMS: atom_id res chain seq x y z
N MET A 1 -4.67 -4.88 16.52
CA MET A 1 -4.36 -3.65 15.75
C MET A 1 -3.90 -4.02 14.35
N ILE A 2 -4.41 -3.33 13.33
CA ILE A 2 -4.05 -3.61 11.94
C ILE A 2 -2.81 -2.82 11.57
N LYS A 3 -1.82 -3.50 11.02
CA LYS A 3 -0.56 -2.89 10.62
C LYS A 3 -0.36 -3.05 9.11
N CYS A 4 0.03 -1.97 8.45
CA CYS A 4 0.28 -1.97 7.01
C CYS A 4 1.72 -2.37 6.72
N CYS A 5 1.90 -3.37 5.86
CA CYS A 5 3.21 -3.87 5.45
C CYS A 5 3.56 -3.47 4.02
N LEU A 6 2.91 -2.44 3.49
CA LEU A 6 3.11 -2.00 2.11
C LEU A 6 4.56 -1.62 1.81
N LYS A 7 5.22 -0.95 2.74
CA LYS A 7 6.61 -0.52 2.57
C LYS A 7 7.53 -1.71 2.31
N GLN A 8 7.38 -2.76 3.10
CA GLN A 8 8.18 -3.98 2.93
C GLN A 8 7.82 -4.69 1.62
N LEU A 9 6.54 -4.74 1.30
CA LEU A 9 6.05 -5.38 0.09
C LEU A 9 6.63 -4.71 -1.15
N LEU A 10 6.66 -3.38 -1.18
CA LEU A 10 7.28 -2.63 -2.26
C LEU A 10 8.75 -2.96 -2.41
N LYS A 11 9.46 -3.07 -1.29
CA LYS A 11 10.87 -3.42 -1.28
C LYS A 11 11.11 -4.80 -1.88
N GLU A 12 10.24 -5.76 -1.56
CA GLU A 12 10.33 -7.11 -2.10
C GLU A 12 10.10 -7.13 -3.62
N HIS A 13 9.25 -6.23 -4.11
CA HIS A 13 8.95 -6.11 -5.53
C HIS A 13 9.93 -5.20 -6.28
N GLY A 14 10.89 -4.60 -5.57
CA GLY A 14 11.85 -3.69 -6.18
C GLY A 14 11.23 -2.39 -6.66
N LEU A 15 10.13 -1.96 -6.02
CA LEU A 15 9.42 -0.74 -6.37
C LEU A 15 9.59 0.32 -5.29
N SER A 16 9.60 1.60 -5.72
CA SER A 16 9.55 2.72 -4.78
C SER A 16 8.11 3.16 -4.55
N GLN A 17 7.89 3.93 -3.49
CA GLN A 17 6.58 4.50 -3.22
C GLN A 17 6.13 5.41 -4.37
N LYS A 18 7.07 6.15 -4.95
CA LYS A 18 6.82 7.04 -6.09
C LYS A 18 6.33 6.26 -7.30
N GLU A 19 6.98 5.14 -7.60
CA GLU A 19 6.59 4.29 -8.72
C GLU A 19 5.19 3.74 -8.53
N LEU A 20 4.87 3.29 -7.33
CA LEU A 20 3.54 2.80 -7.02
C LEU A 20 2.48 3.89 -7.19
N CYS A 21 2.78 5.12 -6.73
CA CYS A 21 1.87 6.25 -6.90
C CYS A 21 1.52 6.48 -8.36
N ILE A 22 2.51 6.40 -9.24
CA ILE A 22 2.31 6.58 -10.67
C ILE A 22 1.46 5.44 -11.23
N MET A 23 1.73 4.22 -10.84
CA MET A 23 1.04 3.04 -11.34
C MET A 23 -0.43 3.00 -10.98
N ILE A 24 -0.77 3.45 -9.76
CA ILE A 24 -2.16 3.43 -9.28
C ILE A 24 -2.81 4.80 -9.30
N LYS A 25 -2.10 5.81 -9.82
CA LYS A 25 -2.59 7.19 -9.93
C LYS A 25 -3.03 7.76 -8.57
N ALA A 26 -2.27 7.44 -7.53
CA ALA A 26 -2.52 7.93 -6.18
C ALA A 26 -1.58 9.09 -5.85
N ARG A 27 -1.96 9.86 -4.84
CA ARG A 27 -1.11 10.95 -4.35
C ARG A 27 0.01 10.37 -3.48
N PRO A 28 1.24 10.94 -3.57
CA PRO A 28 2.35 10.47 -2.74
C PRO A 28 2.04 10.52 -1.25
N SER A 29 1.32 11.53 -0.79
CA SER A 29 0.95 11.67 0.62
C SER A 29 0.07 10.51 1.10
N THR A 30 -0.84 10.04 0.24
CA THR A 30 -1.72 8.91 0.57
C THR A 30 -0.91 7.63 0.79
N ILE A 31 0.03 7.37 -0.10
CA ILE A 31 0.89 6.18 0.01
C ILE A 31 1.81 6.30 1.22
N CYS A 32 2.36 7.48 1.46
CA CYS A 32 3.22 7.74 2.62
C CYS A 32 2.47 7.49 3.93
N ASP A 33 1.23 7.97 4.03
CA ASP A 33 0.39 7.77 5.21
C ASP A 33 0.11 6.28 5.44
N LEU A 34 -0.16 5.54 4.35
CA LEU A 34 -0.37 4.10 4.42
C LEU A 34 0.88 3.40 4.95
N CYS A 35 2.05 3.74 4.41
CA CYS A 35 3.31 3.13 4.80
C CYS A 35 3.67 3.40 6.26
N ASN A 36 3.27 4.56 6.77
CA ASN A 36 3.57 4.98 8.14
C ASN A 36 2.44 4.63 9.11
N ASN A 37 1.40 3.96 8.66
CA ASN A 37 0.24 3.59 9.48
C ASN A 37 -0.47 4.79 10.10
N ASN A 38 -0.45 5.92 9.40
CA ASN A 38 -1.06 7.16 9.85
C ASN A 38 -2.47 7.40 9.27
N SER A 39 -2.97 6.47 8.47
CA SER A 39 -4.25 6.64 7.80
C SER A 39 -5.36 5.97 8.58
N ASP A 40 -6.37 6.74 8.98
CA ASP A 40 -7.56 6.21 9.64
C ASP A 40 -8.63 5.81 8.64
N ASN A 41 -8.61 6.43 7.47
CA ASN A 41 -9.60 6.17 6.41
C ASN A 41 -8.87 5.75 5.13
N ILE A 42 -9.05 4.50 4.76
CA ILE A 42 -8.43 3.93 3.55
C ILE A 42 -9.54 3.57 2.58
N LYS A 43 -9.41 4.04 1.34
CA LYS A 43 -10.37 3.69 0.29
C LYS A 43 -10.14 2.25 -0.16
N ILE A 44 -11.23 1.51 -0.26
CA ILE A 44 -11.18 0.11 -0.72
C ILE A 44 -10.61 0.04 -2.14
N SER A 45 -10.99 0.98 -3.01
CA SER A 45 -10.50 1.02 -4.36
C SER A 45 -8.99 1.19 -4.43
N LEU A 46 -8.40 1.96 -3.50
CA LEU A 46 -6.95 2.12 -3.42
C LEU A 46 -6.27 0.81 -3.09
N ILE A 47 -6.79 0.08 -2.11
CA ILE A 47 -6.25 -1.21 -1.72
C ILE A 47 -6.36 -2.21 -2.87
N GLU A 48 -7.49 -2.21 -3.55
CA GLU A 48 -7.71 -3.08 -4.70
C GLU A 48 -6.68 -2.81 -5.80
N ASN A 49 -6.41 -1.54 -6.11
CA ASN A 49 -5.42 -1.17 -7.09
C ASN A 49 -4.02 -1.63 -6.69
N ILE A 50 -3.67 -1.47 -5.41
CA ILE A 50 -2.37 -1.93 -4.90
C ILE A 50 -2.23 -3.43 -5.07
N CYS A 51 -3.24 -4.18 -4.69
CA CYS A 51 -3.23 -5.64 -4.81
C CYS A 51 -3.12 -6.09 -6.26
N ASN A 52 -3.82 -5.41 -7.17
CA ASN A 52 -3.78 -5.73 -8.60
C ASN A 52 -2.40 -5.46 -9.19
N VAL A 53 -1.78 -4.34 -8.83
CA VAL A 53 -0.47 -3.95 -9.36
C VAL A 53 0.63 -4.88 -8.84
N LEU A 54 0.57 -5.23 -7.56
CA LEU A 54 1.58 -6.06 -6.92
C LEU A 54 1.28 -7.55 -7.01
N HIS A 55 0.13 -7.93 -7.58
CA HIS A 55 -0.31 -9.32 -7.69
C HIS A 55 -0.29 -10.02 -6.34
N CYS A 56 -0.83 -9.34 -5.33
CA CYS A 56 -0.87 -9.88 -3.96
C CYS A 56 -2.29 -9.80 -3.41
N GLU A 57 -2.48 -10.40 -2.25
CA GLU A 57 -3.75 -10.36 -1.54
C GLU A 57 -3.71 -9.28 -0.47
N ILE A 58 -4.90 -8.89 0.00
CA ILE A 58 -5.01 -7.88 1.05
C ILE A 58 -4.28 -8.31 2.32
N SER A 59 -4.25 -9.61 2.60
CA SER A 59 -3.54 -10.16 3.77
C SER A 59 -2.03 -9.97 3.68
N ASP A 60 -1.51 -9.77 2.47
CA ASP A 60 -0.09 -9.47 2.28
C ASP A 60 0.23 -8.01 2.59
N VAL A 61 -0.75 -7.13 2.40
CA VAL A 61 -0.60 -5.69 2.63
C VAL A 61 -0.86 -5.34 4.09
N PHE A 62 -1.87 -5.95 4.69
CA PHE A 62 -2.27 -5.68 6.07
C PHE A 62 -2.17 -6.93 6.92
N VAL A 63 -1.62 -6.77 8.14
CA VAL A 63 -1.56 -7.83 9.12
C VAL A 63 -2.19 -7.35 10.43
N ILE A 64 -2.76 -8.29 11.16
CA ILE A 64 -3.33 -8.00 12.48
C ILE A 64 -2.31 -8.42 13.53
N LYS A 65 -1.94 -7.47 14.37
CA LYS A 65 -0.99 -7.73 15.47
C LYS A 65 -1.57 -7.28 16.79
#